data_5ce1890229c9c97ea13ea80dac60b012
#
_entry.id   5ce1890229c9c97ea13ea80dac60b012
#
_cell.length_a   1.000
_cell.length_b   1.000
_cell.length_c   1.000
_cell.angle_alpha   90.00
_cell.angle_beta   90.00
_cell.angle_gamma   90.00
#
_symmetry.space_group_name_H-M   'P 1'
#
loop_
_entity.id
_entity.type
_entity.pdbx_description
1 polymer ?
#
loop_
_entity_poly.entity_id
_entity_poly.type
_entity_poly.pdbx_seq_one_letter_code
_entity_poly.pdbx_strand_id
1 'polypeptide(L)'
;LLSYSGKDGFSYRYDIRYNRLFKGDRFLQLAPRIGYNFKHKEFYWRIHGDLDYWPEKRASLHVRVGNGNRIYSSDVLDDIKEMPDSVLNFDNMQLDYFRNMNAEIIHRVEVFNGFTVDVGLSMHRRSAVRKNTPPPDITEENPELLEKIRNHYTSIGPRIRLSWTPGQYY
;
A
#
# COMPACT_ATOMS: atom_id res chain seq x y z
N LEU A 1 -0.82 16.15 -10.45
CA LEU A 1 0.63 16.28 -10.34
C LEU A 1 1.31 15.35 -11.32
N LEU A 2 2.20 15.86 -12.15
CA LEU A 2 3.10 15.07 -12.99
C LEU A 2 4.42 14.89 -12.24
N SER A 3 4.93 13.68 -12.21
CA SER A 3 6.20 13.35 -11.56
C SER A 3 7.03 12.42 -12.45
N TYR A 4 8.33 12.46 -12.27
CA TYR A 4 9.27 11.58 -12.92
C TYR A 4 10.14 10.89 -11.86
N SER A 5 10.33 9.58 -12.03
CA SER A 5 11.31 8.81 -11.27
C SER A 5 12.06 7.87 -12.22
N GLY A 6 13.33 7.61 -11.94
CA GLY A 6 14.11 6.68 -12.76
C GLY A 6 13.47 5.29 -12.84
N LYS A 7 12.86 4.84 -11.76
CA LYS A 7 12.15 3.57 -11.65
C LYS A 7 10.88 3.51 -12.48
N ASP A 8 10.00 4.50 -12.30
CA ASP A 8 8.63 4.47 -12.83
C ASP A 8 8.46 5.33 -14.09
N GLY A 9 9.50 6.08 -14.49
CA GLY A 9 9.40 7.05 -15.58
C GLY A 9 8.44 8.18 -15.25
N PHE A 10 7.74 8.68 -16.25
CA PHE A 10 6.70 9.67 -16.06
C PHE A 10 5.44 9.02 -15.46
N SER A 11 4.87 9.70 -14.48
CA SER A 11 3.60 9.32 -13.88
C SER A 11 2.73 10.54 -13.61
N TYR A 12 1.44 10.40 -13.86
CA TYR A 12 0.44 11.40 -13.53
C TYR A 12 -0.37 10.94 -12.32
N ARG A 13 -0.60 11.86 -11.37
CA ARG A 13 -1.33 11.58 -10.14
C ARG A 13 -2.32 12.69 -9.86
N TYR A 14 -3.53 12.27 -9.50
CA TYR A 14 -4.59 13.15 -9.03
C TYR A 14 -5.05 12.72 -7.64
N ASP A 15 -4.97 13.64 -6.70
CA ASP A 15 -5.37 13.45 -5.31
C ASP A 15 -6.62 14.28 -5.06
N ILE A 16 -7.67 13.64 -4.58
CA ILE A 16 -8.92 14.29 -4.18
C ILE A 16 -9.03 14.18 -2.66
N ARG A 17 -9.53 15.23 -2.02
CA ARG A 17 -9.83 15.20 -0.60
C ARG A 17 -11.26 15.69 -0.38
N TYR A 18 -12.03 14.88 0.30
CA TYR A 18 -13.38 15.22 0.73
C TYR A 18 -13.45 15.11 2.25
N ASN A 19 -13.80 16.20 2.90
CA ASN A 19 -13.93 16.28 4.36
C ASN A 19 -15.35 16.75 4.69
N ARG A 20 -15.98 16.07 5.64
CA ARG A 20 -17.32 16.43 6.10
C ARG A 20 -17.42 16.28 7.60
N LEU A 21 -17.86 17.35 8.25
CA LEU A 21 -18.23 17.36 9.65
C LEU A 21 -19.75 17.15 9.77
N PHE A 22 -20.15 16.24 10.63
CA PHE A 22 -21.55 15.96 10.96
C PHE A 22 -21.88 16.48 12.36
N LYS A 23 -23.17 16.50 12.71
CA LYS A 23 -23.61 16.86 14.06
C LYS A 23 -23.01 15.92 15.11
N GLY A 24 -22.60 16.47 16.26
CA GLY A 24 -21.96 15.72 17.35
C GLY A 24 -20.50 15.40 17.08
N ASP A 25 -19.78 16.33 16.45
CA ASP A 25 -18.32 16.29 16.19
C ASP A 25 -17.82 15.03 15.44
N ARG A 26 -18.74 14.38 14.73
CA ARG A 26 -18.39 13.26 13.86
C ARG A 26 -17.74 13.77 12.58
N PHE A 27 -16.65 13.14 12.18
CA PHE A 27 -15.87 13.58 11.05
C PHE A 27 -15.66 12.46 10.04
N LEU A 28 -15.88 12.77 8.76
CA LEU A 28 -15.58 11.88 7.64
C LEU A 28 -14.53 12.53 6.75
N GLN A 29 -13.45 11.82 6.51
CA GLN A 29 -12.46 12.15 5.51
C GLN A 29 -12.37 11.04 4.47
N LEU A 30 -12.45 11.42 3.20
CA LEU A 30 -12.19 10.53 2.07
C LEU A 30 -11.09 11.14 1.21
N ALA A 31 -10.08 10.33 0.94
CA ALA A 31 -8.91 10.75 0.16
C ALA A 31 -8.60 9.75 -0.97
N PRO A 32 -9.44 9.73 -2.04
CA PRO A 32 -9.14 8.95 -3.22
C PRO A 32 -7.95 9.55 -3.97
N ARG A 33 -7.10 8.66 -4.44
CA ARG A 33 -5.95 8.95 -5.30
C ARG A 33 -6.04 8.07 -6.52
N ILE A 34 -5.89 8.65 -7.67
CA ILE A 34 -5.79 7.93 -8.94
C ILE A 34 -4.55 8.39 -9.68
N GLY A 35 -3.95 7.50 -10.42
CA GLY A 35 -2.79 7.84 -11.22
C GLY A 35 -2.52 6.85 -12.33
N TYR A 36 -1.68 7.28 -13.25
CA TYR A 36 -1.26 6.50 -14.38
C TYR A 36 0.26 6.56 -14.53
N ASN A 37 0.87 5.40 -14.70
CA ASN A 37 2.28 5.26 -14.97
C ASN A 37 2.48 4.99 -16.47
N PHE A 38 3.20 5.89 -17.14
CA PHE A 38 3.37 5.81 -18.60
C PHE A 38 4.39 4.72 -19.01
N LYS A 39 5.45 4.50 -18.22
CA LYS A 39 6.47 3.49 -18.49
C LYS A 39 5.88 2.07 -18.41
N HIS A 40 5.08 1.81 -17.38
CA HIS A 40 4.47 0.51 -17.14
C HIS A 40 3.08 0.35 -17.78
N LYS A 41 2.54 1.44 -18.37
CA LYS A 41 1.18 1.49 -18.94
C LYS A 41 0.12 1.01 -17.94
N GLU A 42 0.26 1.42 -16.68
CA GLU A 42 -0.56 0.93 -15.59
C GLU A 42 -1.34 2.05 -14.92
N PHE A 43 -2.60 1.74 -14.64
CA PHE A 43 -3.47 2.54 -13.79
C PHE A 43 -3.34 2.08 -12.35
N TYR A 44 -3.12 3.02 -11.44
CA TYR A 44 -3.11 2.77 -10.01
C TYR A 44 -4.10 3.69 -9.30
N TRP A 45 -4.69 3.16 -8.25
CA TRP A 45 -5.62 3.90 -7.43
C TRP A 45 -5.50 3.51 -5.97
N ARG A 46 -5.87 4.42 -5.10
CA ARG A 46 -5.93 4.20 -3.67
C ARG A 46 -7.07 5.02 -3.10
N ILE A 47 -7.85 4.43 -2.23
CA ILE A 47 -8.89 5.11 -1.45
C ILE A 47 -8.50 4.99 0.01
N HIS A 48 -8.46 6.11 0.70
CA HIS A 48 -8.27 6.21 2.13
C HIS A 48 -9.50 6.89 2.69
N GLY A 49 -10.16 6.26 3.65
CA GLY A 49 -11.33 6.76 4.34
C GLY A 49 -11.16 6.67 5.84
N ASP A 50 -11.43 7.76 6.53
CA ASP A 50 -11.40 7.87 7.97
C ASP A 50 -12.76 8.41 8.42
N LEU A 51 -13.43 7.68 9.33
CA LEU A 51 -14.70 8.04 9.89
C LEU A 51 -14.61 8.05 11.42
N ASP A 52 -14.60 9.24 12.01
CA ASP A 52 -14.73 9.41 13.45
C ASP A 52 -16.24 9.50 13.78
N TYR A 53 -16.77 8.40 14.30
CA TYR A 53 -18.23 8.30 14.49
C TYR A 53 -18.67 8.45 15.95
N TRP A 54 -17.74 8.26 16.90
CA TRP A 54 -18.00 8.43 18.33
C TRP A 54 -16.83 9.15 19.03
N PRO A 55 -16.80 10.49 18.98
CA PRO A 55 -15.67 11.28 19.48
C PRO A 55 -15.38 11.08 20.97
N GLU A 56 -16.43 10.93 21.80
CA GLU A 56 -16.29 10.73 23.25
C GLU A 56 -15.49 9.47 23.61
N LYS A 57 -15.58 8.43 22.78
CA LYS A 57 -14.83 7.17 22.89
C LYS A 57 -13.64 7.09 21.94
N ARG A 58 -13.34 8.20 21.24
CA ARG A 58 -12.33 8.24 20.17
C ARG A 58 -12.49 7.08 19.20
N ALA A 59 -13.76 6.70 18.96
CA ALA A 59 -14.04 5.57 18.10
C ALA A 59 -14.02 6.01 16.64
N SER A 60 -13.18 5.33 15.86
CA SER A 60 -12.97 5.61 14.45
C SER A 60 -12.88 4.33 13.62
N LEU A 61 -13.24 4.47 12.35
CA LEU A 61 -13.13 3.43 11.35
C LEU A 61 -12.19 3.94 10.26
N HIS A 62 -11.10 3.21 10.02
CA HIS A 62 -10.13 3.49 8.97
C HIS A 62 -10.24 2.43 7.89
N VAL A 63 -10.41 2.87 6.64
CA VAL A 63 -10.49 1.99 5.47
C VAL A 63 -9.41 2.41 4.49
N ARG A 64 -8.62 1.45 4.01
CA ARG A 64 -7.62 1.64 2.96
C ARG A 64 -7.78 0.56 1.93
N VAL A 65 -8.02 0.96 0.71
CA VAL A 65 -8.10 0.03 -0.43
C VAL A 65 -7.29 0.61 -1.58
N GLY A 66 -6.56 -0.24 -2.28
CA GLY A 66 -5.81 0.25 -3.42
C GLY A 66 -5.03 -0.83 -4.12
N ASN A 67 -4.51 -0.45 -5.28
CA ASN A 67 -3.56 -1.24 -6.03
C ASN A 67 -2.26 -0.45 -6.23
N GLY A 68 -1.19 -1.15 -6.53
CA GLY A 68 0.09 -0.54 -6.85
C GLY A 68 1.15 -1.62 -7.06
N ASN A 69 2.25 -1.21 -7.65
CA ASN A 69 3.38 -2.11 -7.83
C ASN A 69 4.34 -1.97 -6.67
N ARG A 70 4.88 -3.09 -6.20
CA ARG A 70 5.91 -3.13 -5.18
C ARG A 70 7.08 -3.98 -5.67
N ILE A 71 8.28 -3.64 -5.21
CA ILE A 71 9.48 -4.43 -5.44
C ILE A 71 9.42 -5.68 -4.57
N TYR A 72 9.79 -6.82 -5.15
CA TYR A 72 9.69 -8.12 -4.49
C TYR A 72 10.72 -8.29 -3.37
N SER A 73 11.94 -7.79 -3.54
CA SER A 73 13.03 -7.95 -2.57
C SER A 73 13.35 -6.64 -1.85
N SER A 74 13.41 -6.69 -0.52
CA SER A 74 13.89 -5.58 0.31
C SER A 74 15.39 -5.37 0.16
N ASP A 75 16.14 -6.46 -0.06
CA ASP A 75 17.59 -6.43 -0.16
C ASP A 75 18.05 -5.62 -1.36
N VAL A 76 17.35 -5.78 -2.50
CA VAL A 76 17.60 -4.95 -3.68
C VAL A 76 17.31 -3.47 -3.43
N LEU A 77 16.35 -3.14 -2.57
CA LEU A 77 16.07 -1.75 -2.21
C LEU A 77 17.17 -1.14 -1.35
N ASP A 78 17.78 -1.92 -0.49
CA ASP A 78 18.85 -1.45 0.37
C ASP A 78 20.14 -1.28 -0.44
N ASP A 79 20.46 -2.20 -1.35
CA ASP A 79 21.56 -2.07 -2.30
C ASP A 79 21.41 -0.82 -3.19
N ILE A 80 20.19 -0.51 -3.65
CA ILE A 80 19.92 0.70 -4.44
C ILE A 80 20.13 1.98 -3.63
N LYS A 81 19.82 2.00 -2.35
CA LYS A 81 20.02 3.16 -1.50
C LYS A 81 21.49 3.47 -1.23
N GLU A 82 22.33 2.44 -1.27
CA GLU A 82 23.77 2.56 -1.06
C GLU A 82 24.54 2.94 -2.34
N MET A 83 23.88 2.83 -3.51
CA MET A 83 24.51 3.19 -4.78
C MET A 83 24.45 4.71 -5.03
N PRO A 84 25.55 5.34 -5.49
CA PRO A 84 25.54 6.74 -5.91
C PRO A 84 24.57 6.95 -7.08
N ASP A 85 23.82 8.05 -7.05
CA ASP A 85 22.82 8.40 -8.08
C ASP A 85 23.35 8.38 -9.52
N SER A 86 24.64 8.62 -9.70
CA SER A 86 25.31 8.60 -11.02
C SER A 86 25.48 7.22 -11.63
N VAL A 87 25.34 6.14 -10.85
CA VAL A 87 25.54 4.75 -11.27
C VAL A 87 24.21 4.02 -11.48
N LEU A 88 23.09 4.61 -11.02
CA LEU A 88 21.78 4.01 -11.09
C LEU A 88 21.22 3.97 -12.52
N ASN A 89 21.49 2.90 -13.22
CA ASN A 89 20.85 2.58 -14.49
C ASN A 89 19.65 1.66 -14.24
N PHE A 90 18.50 2.24 -13.94
CA PHE A 90 17.27 1.50 -13.62
C PHE A 90 16.75 0.63 -14.77
N ASP A 91 17.15 0.90 -16.01
CA ASP A 91 16.71 0.13 -17.18
C ASP A 91 17.42 -1.24 -17.28
N ASN A 92 18.64 -1.33 -16.71
CA ASN A 92 19.41 -2.57 -16.66
C ASN A 92 19.21 -3.35 -15.34
N MET A 93 18.56 -2.76 -14.34
CA MET A 93 18.24 -3.47 -13.10
C MET A 93 17.06 -4.42 -13.33
N GLN A 94 17.30 -5.69 -13.15
CA GLN A 94 16.25 -6.73 -13.15
C GLN A 94 15.47 -6.70 -11.83
N LEU A 95 14.73 -5.63 -11.60
CA LEU A 95 13.87 -5.52 -10.44
C LEU A 95 12.59 -6.33 -10.68
N ASP A 96 12.35 -7.30 -9.84
CA ASP A 96 11.11 -8.04 -9.85
C ASP A 96 10.01 -7.24 -9.18
N TYR A 97 9.02 -6.86 -9.97
CA TYR A 97 7.85 -6.14 -9.50
C TYR A 97 6.67 -7.09 -9.38
N PHE A 98 5.90 -6.90 -8.36
CA PHE A 98 4.59 -7.53 -8.26
C PHE A 98 3.50 -6.48 -8.12
N ARG A 99 2.36 -6.75 -8.74
CA ARG A 99 1.15 -5.97 -8.53
C ARG A 99 0.55 -6.39 -7.19
N ASN A 100 0.35 -5.43 -6.32
CA ASN A 100 -0.25 -5.65 -5.01
C ASN A 100 -1.59 -4.93 -4.94
N MET A 101 -2.67 -5.69 -4.77
CA MET A 101 -3.96 -5.15 -4.36
C MET A 101 -4.09 -5.35 -2.87
N ASN A 102 -4.35 -4.28 -2.14
CA ASN A 102 -4.49 -4.32 -0.69
C ASN A 102 -5.83 -3.72 -0.26
N ALA A 103 -6.43 -4.33 0.72
CA ALA A 103 -7.59 -3.80 1.44
C ALA A 103 -7.32 -3.95 2.94
N GLU A 104 -7.60 -2.90 3.69
CA GLU A 104 -7.43 -2.86 5.13
C GLU A 104 -8.61 -2.11 5.74
N ILE A 105 -9.19 -2.68 6.78
CA ILE A 105 -10.19 -2.05 7.61
C ILE A 105 -9.73 -2.14 9.06
N ILE A 106 -9.71 -1.02 9.76
CA ILE A 106 -9.31 -0.94 11.17
C ILE A 106 -10.37 -0.17 11.93
N HIS A 107 -10.89 -0.77 12.96
CA HIS A 107 -11.74 -0.14 13.95
C HIS A 107 -10.91 0.18 15.18
N ARG A 108 -10.94 1.44 15.60
CA ARG A 108 -10.28 1.94 16.79
C ARG A 108 -11.33 2.38 17.80
N VAL A 109 -11.11 2.08 19.08
CA VAL A 109 -11.92 2.56 20.17
C VAL A 109 -11.11 2.73 21.45
N GLU A 110 -11.36 3.80 22.18
CA GLU A 110 -10.85 3.97 23.53
C GLU A 110 -11.81 3.30 24.53
N VAL A 111 -11.37 2.20 25.12
CA VAL A 111 -12.18 1.39 26.04
C VAL A 111 -12.30 2.07 27.39
N PHE A 112 -11.17 2.56 27.92
CA PHE A 112 -11.09 3.37 29.11
C PHE A 112 -9.97 4.39 28.96
N ASN A 113 -9.95 5.41 29.81
CA ASN A 113 -9.04 6.56 29.68
C ASN A 113 -7.58 6.13 29.40
N GLY A 114 -7.08 6.53 28.26
CA GLY A 114 -5.72 6.23 27.80
C GLY A 114 -5.51 4.81 27.25
N PHE A 115 -6.50 3.92 27.29
CA PHE A 115 -6.40 2.59 26.73
C PHE A 115 -7.19 2.46 25.43
N THR A 116 -6.47 2.31 24.35
CA THR A 116 -7.02 2.22 22.99
C THR A 116 -6.82 0.82 22.43
N VAL A 117 -7.86 0.30 21.80
CA VAL A 117 -7.87 -0.97 21.10
C VAL A 117 -8.14 -0.73 19.62
N ASP A 118 -7.21 -1.16 18.77
CA ASP A 118 -7.39 -1.21 17.33
C ASP A 118 -7.60 -2.67 16.93
N VAL A 119 -8.72 -2.95 16.26
CA VAL A 119 -9.02 -4.26 15.68
C VAL A 119 -9.24 -4.09 14.19
N GLY A 120 -8.61 -4.92 13.39
CA GLY A 120 -8.72 -4.79 11.96
C GLY A 120 -8.52 -6.09 11.21
N LEU A 121 -8.78 -6.00 9.92
CA LEU A 121 -8.53 -7.05 8.95
C LEU A 121 -7.74 -6.46 7.79
N SER A 122 -6.70 -7.16 7.37
CA SER A 122 -5.92 -6.80 6.18
C SER A 122 -5.95 -7.93 5.16
N MET A 123 -6.12 -7.56 3.91
CA MET A 123 -6.07 -8.46 2.78
C MET A 123 -5.04 -7.95 1.78
N HIS A 124 -4.20 -8.85 1.29
CA HIS A 124 -3.23 -8.58 0.24
C HIS A 124 -3.36 -9.63 -0.86
N ARG A 125 -3.53 -9.18 -2.09
CA ARG A 125 -3.47 -10.03 -3.27
C ARG A 125 -2.29 -9.60 -4.12
N ARG A 126 -1.33 -10.50 -4.28
CA ARG A 126 -0.13 -10.28 -5.09
C ARG A 126 -0.25 -11.06 -6.39
N SER A 127 0.15 -10.44 -7.48
CA SER A 127 0.25 -11.08 -8.79
C SER A 127 1.55 -10.63 -9.48
N ALA A 128 2.17 -11.53 -10.20
CA ALA A 128 3.35 -11.20 -11.00
C ALA A 128 3.00 -10.15 -12.06
N VAL A 129 3.88 -9.20 -12.26
CA VAL A 129 3.81 -8.26 -13.39
C VAL A 129 4.51 -8.92 -14.56
N ARG A 130 3.81 -9.11 -15.69
CA ARG A 130 4.44 -9.64 -16.90
C ARG A 130 5.47 -8.62 -17.40
N LYS A 131 6.72 -8.99 -17.41
CA LYS A 131 7.75 -8.26 -18.15
C LYS A 131 7.53 -8.50 -19.64
N ASN A 132 7.67 -7.48 -20.46
CA ASN A 132 7.62 -7.60 -21.93
C ASN A 132 8.84 -8.34 -22.52
N THR A 133 9.87 -8.53 -21.73
CA THR A 133 11.05 -9.33 -22.06
C THR A 133 10.97 -10.66 -21.30
N PRO A 134 10.99 -11.81 -21.98
CA PRO A 134 11.15 -13.06 -21.28
C PRO A 134 12.48 -13.02 -20.53
N PRO A 135 12.53 -13.47 -19.27
CA PRO A 135 13.80 -13.58 -18.56
C PRO A 135 14.72 -14.50 -19.38
N PRO A 136 15.99 -14.12 -19.62
CA PRO A 136 16.94 -15.05 -20.20
C PRO A 136 17.05 -16.25 -19.25
N ASP A 137 16.94 -17.45 -19.76
CA ASP A 137 17.29 -18.75 -19.18
C ASP A 137 16.48 -19.34 -18.00
N ILE A 138 15.36 -18.78 -17.58
CA ILE A 138 14.54 -19.45 -16.56
C ILE A 138 13.56 -20.49 -17.15
N THR A 139 13.47 -20.56 -18.46
CA THR A 139 12.40 -21.27 -19.14
C THR A 139 12.50 -22.81 -19.09
N GLU A 140 13.64 -23.39 -18.79
CA GLU A 140 13.81 -24.85 -18.89
C GLU A 140 14.24 -25.55 -17.59
N GLU A 141 14.88 -24.87 -16.64
CA GLU A 141 15.46 -25.57 -15.47
C GLU A 141 14.57 -25.67 -14.23
N ASN A 142 13.53 -24.83 -14.06
CA ASN A 142 12.67 -24.90 -12.88
C ASN A 142 11.20 -24.53 -13.14
N PRO A 143 10.39 -25.50 -13.60
CA PRO A 143 8.95 -25.29 -13.82
C PRO A 143 8.20 -24.90 -12.54
N GLU A 144 8.65 -25.34 -11.37
CA GLU A 144 8.04 -24.99 -10.07
C GLU A 144 8.24 -23.50 -9.70
N LEU A 145 9.34 -22.90 -10.11
CA LEU A 145 9.59 -21.46 -9.90
C LEU A 145 8.71 -20.61 -10.80
N LEU A 146 8.48 -21.05 -12.04
CA LEU A 146 7.56 -20.39 -12.96
C LEU A 146 6.10 -20.48 -12.48
N GLU A 147 5.73 -21.57 -11.86
CA GLU A 147 4.39 -21.75 -11.29
C GLU A 147 4.20 -20.87 -10.05
N LYS A 148 5.19 -20.75 -9.18
CA LYS A 148 5.18 -19.83 -8.03
C LYS A 148 5.12 -18.35 -8.44
N ILE A 149 5.80 -17.96 -9.52
CA ILE A 149 5.76 -16.59 -10.05
C ILE A 149 4.44 -16.30 -10.77
N ARG A 150 3.81 -17.31 -11.38
CA ARG A 150 2.50 -17.20 -12.04
C ARG A 150 1.32 -17.14 -11.08
N ASN A 151 1.46 -17.70 -9.90
CA ASN A 151 0.35 -17.87 -8.99
C ASN A 151 0.02 -16.57 -8.26
N HIS A 152 -1.27 -16.24 -8.23
CA HIS A 152 -1.79 -15.19 -7.39
C HIS A 152 -1.68 -15.62 -5.93
N TYR A 153 -0.98 -14.87 -5.14
CA TYR A 153 -0.93 -15.07 -3.70
C TYR A 153 -1.91 -14.13 -3.01
N THR A 154 -2.85 -14.71 -2.28
CA THR A 154 -3.80 -13.93 -1.45
C THR A 154 -3.53 -14.25 0.01
N SER A 155 -3.30 -13.23 0.82
CA SER A 155 -3.20 -13.33 2.27
C SER A 155 -4.27 -12.49 2.94
N ILE A 156 -4.89 -13.05 3.97
CA ILE A 156 -5.83 -12.34 4.83
C ILE A 156 -5.33 -12.55 6.26
N GLY A 157 -5.23 -11.47 7.02
CA GLY A 157 -4.74 -11.52 8.39
C GLY A 157 -5.47 -10.55 9.30
N PRO A 158 -5.77 -10.95 10.55
CA PRO A 158 -6.24 -10.06 11.57
C PRO A 158 -5.12 -9.12 12.02
N ARG A 159 -5.49 -7.94 12.48
CA ARG A 159 -4.60 -6.97 13.09
C ARG A 159 -5.20 -6.53 14.40
N ILE A 160 -4.43 -6.68 15.47
CA ILE A 160 -4.79 -6.20 16.80
C ILE A 160 -3.63 -5.35 17.33
N ARG A 161 -3.95 -4.15 17.80
CA ARG A 161 -3.01 -3.29 18.50
C ARG A 161 -3.64 -2.80 19.78
N LEU A 162 -2.92 -2.93 20.87
CA LEU A 162 -3.29 -2.39 22.16
C LEU A 162 -2.31 -1.25 22.49
N SER A 163 -2.83 -0.11 22.88
CA SER A 163 -2.03 1.06 23.24
C SER A 163 -2.52 1.61 24.57
N TRP A 164 -1.60 1.83 25.47
CA TRP A 164 -1.90 2.41 26.78
C TRP A 164 -1.01 3.63 27.03
N THR A 165 -1.65 4.76 27.30
CA THR A 165 -0.99 6.02 27.64
C THR A 165 -1.46 6.44 29.02
N PRO A 166 -0.74 6.03 30.08
CA PRO A 166 -1.11 6.38 31.45
C PRO A 166 -1.02 7.89 31.68
N GLY A 167 -1.97 8.46 32.44
CA GLY A 167 -1.95 9.87 32.80
C GLY A 167 -2.51 10.83 31.73
N GLN A 168 -3.18 10.30 30.71
CA GLN A 168 -3.92 11.13 29.77
C GLN A 168 -5.22 11.60 30.45
N TYR A 169 -5.23 12.86 30.83
CA TYR A 169 -6.40 13.54 31.43
C TYR A 169 -7.14 14.32 30.34
N TYR A 170 -8.45 14.33 30.42
CA TYR A 170 -9.35 15.17 29.63
C TYR A 170 -9.74 16.40 30.41
#